data_da67157322c3f89b118b56cebcd5ddfa
#
_entry.id   da67157322c3f89b118b56cebcd5ddfa
#
_cell.length_a   1.000
_cell.length_b   1.000
_cell.length_c   1.000
_cell.angle_alpha   90.00
_cell.angle_beta   90.00
_cell.angle_gamma   90.00
#
_symmetry.space_group_name_H-M   'P 1'
#
loop_
_entity.id
_entity.type
_entity.pdbx_description
1 polymer ?
#
loop_
_entity_poly.entity_id
_entity_poly.type
_entity_poly.pdbx_seq_one_letter_code
_entity_poly.pdbx_strand_id
1 'polypeptide(L)'
;HMKKQSSKKSLRMVHVAITSSCGNQAPRETEKGIAAAMERDGRFDYQLASYQNITGVMNSRKIFDLIILFVKGENEDDLKPEEMRWLKNTSARIICVAEGMGFLKDAFRIGVFRYVLRKEMEKDLEEAVGEELLEIEPACGLRLTIKGEDKWVPFEDIYYIEAFGDEAIIYKKDTYSTVRKTMDYLLKQLGNAFYRCHKSYIVNFDYVQRIDDDSVILKDARSVPVSVRRRGGMVKIYHHYEKGMQRLS
;
A
#
# COMPACT_ATOMS: atom_id res chain seq x y z
N HIS A 1 6.19 19.56 -34.59
CA HIS A 1 5.54 18.46 -33.89
C HIS A 1 6.41 18.06 -32.69
N MET A 2 6.25 18.74 -31.56
CA MET A 2 6.83 18.30 -30.27
C MET A 2 5.92 17.21 -29.71
N LYS A 3 6.38 15.97 -29.69
CA LYS A 3 5.75 14.87 -28.94
C LYS A 3 5.85 15.23 -27.45
N LYS A 4 4.70 15.49 -26.81
CA LYS A 4 4.58 15.48 -25.35
C LYS A 4 5.00 14.08 -24.88
N GLN A 5 6.20 13.98 -24.30
CA GLN A 5 6.52 12.84 -23.43
C GLN A 5 5.66 12.99 -22.18
N SER A 6 4.59 12.21 -22.12
CA SER A 6 3.86 11.93 -20.90
C SER A 6 4.86 11.27 -19.93
N SER A 7 5.25 11.97 -18.87
CA SER A 7 5.97 11.36 -17.77
C SER A 7 5.08 10.24 -17.22
N LYS A 8 5.49 8.98 -17.41
CA LYS A 8 4.85 7.84 -16.73
C LYS A 8 4.94 8.11 -15.24
N LYS A 9 3.81 8.40 -14.60
CA LYS A 9 3.68 8.43 -13.15
C LYS A 9 4.20 7.08 -12.65
N SER A 10 5.16 7.07 -11.75
CA SER A 10 5.58 5.85 -11.06
C SER A 10 4.43 5.45 -10.15
N LEU A 11 3.69 4.43 -10.55
CA LEU A 11 2.65 3.83 -9.72
C LEU A 11 3.31 2.90 -8.69
N ARG A 12 2.71 2.75 -7.51
CA ARG A 12 3.19 1.75 -6.54
C ARG A 12 3.03 0.37 -7.16
N MET A 13 4.09 -0.44 -7.05
CA MET A 13 4.07 -1.84 -7.45
C MET A 13 3.42 -2.69 -6.37
N VAL A 14 2.35 -3.42 -6.70
CA VAL A 14 1.70 -4.42 -5.86
C VAL A 14 2.24 -5.80 -6.25
N HIS A 15 2.85 -6.49 -5.31
CA HIS A 15 3.37 -7.85 -5.54
C HIS A 15 2.34 -8.88 -5.09
N VAL A 16 1.87 -9.68 -6.04
CA VAL A 16 0.85 -10.71 -5.79
C VAL A 16 1.46 -12.10 -5.99
N ALA A 17 1.38 -12.95 -4.96
CA ALA A 17 1.68 -14.37 -5.08
C ALA A 17 0.40 -15.17 -5.35
N ILE A 18 0.46 -16.10 -6.27
CA ILE A 18 -0.60 -17.08 -6.54
C ILE A 18 -0.03 -18.46 -6.18
N THR A 19 -0.69 -19.19 -5.28
CA THR A 19 -0.20 -20.48 -4.80
C THR A 19 -1.34 -21.44 -4.46
N SER A 20 -1.02 -22.73 -4.31
CA SER A 20 -1.97 -23.78 -3.97
C SER A 20 -1.44 -24.67 -2.85
N SER A 21 -2.33 -25.17 -2.00
CA SER A 21 -2.02 -26.17 -0.97
C SER A 21 -1.71 -27.57 -1.57
N CYS A 22 -2.28 -27.88 -2.73
CA CYS A 22 -2.25 -29.21 -3.33
C CYS A 22 -1.36 -29.33 -4.58
N GLY A 23 -0.54 -28.32 -4.89
CA GLY A 23 0.37 -28.34 -6.04
C GLY A 23 -0.29 -28.18 -7.40
N ASN A 24 -1.59 -27.90 -7.45
CA ASN A 24 -2.30 -27.64 -8.69
C ASN A 24 -2.03 -26.23 -9.21
N GLN A 25 -1.89 -26.09 -10.51
CA GLN A 25 -1.75 -24.81 -11.14
C GLN A 25 -3.05 -23.99 -10.99
N ALA A 26 -2.92 -22.72 -10.60
CA ALA A 26 -4.07 -21.81 -10.53
C ALA A 26 -4.74 -21.67 -11.91
N PRO A 27 -6.06 -21.57 -11.97
CA PRO A 27 -6.78 -21.33 -13.22
C PRO A 27 -6.33 -20.03 -13.90
N ARG A 28 -6.35 -19.97 -15.22
CA ARG A 28 -6.03 -18.74 -15.99
C ARG A 28 -6.96 -17.59 -15.69
N GLU A 29 -8.18 -17.88 -15.26
CA GLU A 29 -9.18 -16.92 -14.83
C GLU A 29 -8.71 -16.10 -13.61
N THR A 30 -7.83 -16.69 -12.77
CA THR A 30 -7.24 -16.01 -11.61
C THR A 30 -6.46 -14.76 -12.02
N GLU A 31 -5.57 -14.91 -13.00
CA GLU A 31 -4.76 -13.78 -13.49
C GLU A 31 -5.64 -12.71 -14.15
N LYS A 32 -6.70 -13.11 -14.87
CA LYS A 32 -7.67 -12.18 -15.46
C LYS A 32 -8.44 -11.39 -14.41
N GLY A 33 -8.92 -12.06 -13.35
CA GLY A 33 -9.64 -11.39 -12.25
C GLY A 33 -8.76 -10.36 -11.52
N ILE A 34 -7.50 -10.72 -11.25
CA ILE A 34 -6.53 -9.79 -10.65
C ILE A 34 -6.26 -8.61 -11.59
N ALA A 35 -5.98 -8.89 -12.87
CA ALA A 35 -5.73 -7.84 -13.87
C ALA A 35 -6.90 -6.87 -13.99
N ALA A 36 -8.15 -7.38 -14.05
CA ALA A 36 -9.35 -6.57 -14.13
C ALA A 36 -9.52 -5.65 -12.90
N ALA A 37 -9.25 -6.17 -11.69
CA ALA A 37 -9.29 -5.36 -10.46
C ALA A 37 -8.22 -4.25 -10.47
N MET A 38 -6.98 -4.57 -10.88
CA MET A 38 -5.87 -3.62 -10.97
C MET A 38 -6.14 -2.53 -12.02
N GLU A 39 -6.65 -2.90 -13.20
CA GLU A 39 -7.00 -1.96 -14.28
C GLU A 39 -8.16 -1.04 -13.90
N ARG A 40 -9.18 -1.57 -13.22
CA ARG A 40 -10.32 -0.78 -12.71
C ARG A 40 -9.86 0.24 -11.67
N ASP A 41 -8.96 -0.17 -10.79
CA ASP A 41 -8.39 0.70 -9.76
C ASP A 41 -7.48 1.78 -10.36
N GLY A 42 -6.57 1.41 -11.27
CA GLY A 42 -5.70 2.31 -12.03
C GLY A 42 -4.66 3.07 -11.21
N ARG A 43 -4.53 2.78 -9.89
CA ARG A 43 -3.61 3.46 -8.96
C ARG A 43 -2.30 2.71 -8.75
N PHE A 44 -2.27 1.44 -9.16
CA PHE A 44 -1.15 0.53 -8.94
C PHE A 44 -0.64 -0.06 -10.24
N ASP A 45 0.67 -0.25 -10.33
CA ASP A 45 1.26 -1.29 -11.16
C ASP A 45 1.28 -2.60 -10.36
N TYR A 46 1.36 -3.74 -11.02
CA TYR A 46 1.37 -5.02 -10.33
C TYR A 46 2.32 -6.04 -10.95
N GLN A 47 2.81 -6.92 -10.12
CA GLN A 47 3.62 -8.07 -10.53
C GLN A 47 3.03 -9.35 -9.97
N LEU A 48 2.71 -10.30 -10.84
CA LEU A 48 2.23 -11.63 -10.46
C LEU A 48 3.39 -12.61 -10.41
N ALA A 49 3.38 -13.48 -9.39
CA ALA A 49 4.29 -14.59 -9.27
C ALA A 49 3.52 -15.86 -8.86
N SER A 50 3.51 -16.86 -9.74
CA SER A 50 2.83 -18.13 -9.49
C SER A 50 3.78 -19.17 -8.91
N TYR A 51 3.36 -19.86 -7.86
CA TYR A 51 4.09 -20.91 -7.16
C TYR A 51 3.26 -22.18 -7.10
N GLN A 52 3.90 -23.34 -7.27
CA GLN A 52 3.21 -24.62 -7.20
C GLN A 52 2.62 -24.89 -5.81
N ASN A 53 3.30 -24.45 -4.76
CA ASN A 53 2.88 -24.65 -3.37
C ASN A 53 3.35 -23.50 -2.48
N ILE A 54 2.84 -23.47 -1.25
CA ILE A 54 3.15 -22.44 -0.26
C ILE A 54 4.63 -22.45 0.12
N THR A 55 5.26 -23.62 0.19
CA THR A 55 6.70 -23.76 0.45
C THR A 55 7.52 -22.97 -0.58
N GLY A 56 7.10 -22.94 -1.85
CA GLY A 56 7.72 -22.13 -2.90
C GLY A 56 7.63 -20.63 -2.62
N VAL A 57 6.48 -20.15 -2.11
CA VAL A 57 6.32 -18.76 -1.70
C VAL A 57 7.23 -18.44 -0.51
N MET A 58 7.24 -19.27 0.52
CA MET A 58 8.09 -19.14 1.71
C MET A 58 9.58 -19.04 1.35
N ASN A 59 10.05 -19.89 0.44
CA ASN A 59 11.46 -19.98 0.02
C ASN A 59 11.87 -18.85 -0.94
N SER A 60 10.93 -18.15 -1.55
CA SER A 60 11.22 -17.06 -2.50
C SER A 60 11.92 -15.86 -1.85
N ARG A 61 11.81 -15.70 -0.53
CA ARG A 61 12.29 -14.54 0.24
C ARG A 61 11.77 -13.19 -0.27
N LYS A 62 10.73 -13.21 -1.11
CA LYS A 62 10.07 -12.00 -1.60
C LYS A 62 9.01 -11.55 -0.60
N ILE A 63 8.77 -10.26 -0.56
CA ILE A 63 7.67 -9.66 0.18
C ILE A 63 6.51 -9.51 -0.78
N PHE A 64 5.33 -9.99 -0.39
CA PHE A 64 4.11 -9.87 -1.15
C PHE A 64 3.13 -8.96 -0.40
N ASP A 65 2.36 -8.18 -1.16
CA ASP A 65 1.24 -7.40 -0.63
C ASP A 65 -0.01 -8.28 -0.53
N LEU A 66 -0.17 -9.19 -1.48
CA LEU A 66 -1.34 -10.06 -1.60
C LEU A 66 -0.94 -11.51 -1.92
N ILE A 67 -1.61 -12.46 -1.30
CA ILE A 67 -1.48 -13.90 -1.60
C ILE A 67 -2.87 -14.45 -1.99
N ILE A 68 -2.98 -14.98 -3.18
CA ILE A 68 -4.15 -15.77 -3.61
C ILE A 68 -3.84 -17.25 -3.34
N LEU A 69 -4.51 -17.80 -2.34
CA LEU A 69 -4.29 -19.15 -1.85
C LEU A 69 -5.40 -20.09 -2.32
N PHE A 70 -5.07 -21.04 -3.16
CA PHE A 70 -5.99 -22.12 -3.57
C PHE A 70 -5.90 -23.28 -2.62
N VAL A 71 -7.05 -23.72 -2.08
CA VAL A 71 -7.20 -24.91 -1.24
C VAL A 71 -8.32 -25.80 -1.77
N LYS A 72 -8.27 -27.09 -1.48
CA LYS A 72 -9.39 -27.97 -1.81
C LYS A 72 -10.62 -27.64 -0.97
N GLY A 73 -10.42 -27.36 0.31
CA GLY A 73 -11.53 -27.06 1.23
C GLY A 73 -12.40 -28.26 1.57
N GLU A 74 -11.88 -29.45 1.37
CA GLU A 74 -12.58 -30.71 1.71
C GLU A 74 -12.33 -31.12 3.16
N ASN A 75 -11.12 -30.82 3.69
CA ASN A 75 -10.67 -31.21 5.03
C ASN A 75 -9.92 -30.08 5.75
N GLU A 76 -9.80 -30.21 7.08
CA GLU A 76 -9.01 -29.28 7.91
C GLU A 76 -7.48 -29.39 7.65
N ASP A 77 -7.00 -30.44 6.96
CA ASP A 77 -5.57 -30.73 6.75
C ASP A 77 -5.02 -30.26 5.38
N ASP A 78 -5.65 -29.28 4.76
CA ASP A 78 -5.21 -28.76 3.46
C ASP A 78 -3.82 -28.07 3.52
N LEU A 79 -3.35 -27.68 4.70
CA LEU A 79 -2.07 -27.03 4.93
C LEU A 79 -1.26 -27.71 6.03
N LYS A 80 0.05 -27.77 5.84
CA LYS A 80 0.97 -28.25 6.87
C LYS A 80 1.07 -27.26 8.04
N PRO A 81 1.40 -27.70 9.26
CA PRO A 81 1.52 -26.82 10.43
C PRO A 81 2.51 -25.67 10.23
N GLU A 82 3.64 -25.90 9.54
CA GLU A 82 4.62 -24.84 9.22
C GLU A 82 4.08 -23.82 8.24
N GLU A 83 3.28 -24.23 7.25
CA GLU A 83 2.64 -23.35 6.26
C GLU A 83 1.57 -22.49 6.95
N MET A 84 0.75 -23.09 7.81
CA MET A 84 -0.21 -22.37 8.64
C MET A 84 0.44 -21.31 9.53
N ARG A 85 1.56 -21.66 10.16
CA ARG A 85 2.32 -20.73 11.00
C ARG A 85 2.89 -19.58 10.19
N TRP A 86 3.41 -19.86 9.01
CA TRP A 86 3.98 -18.85 8.13
C TRP A 86 2.88 -17.89 7.61
N LEU A 87 1.76 -18.41 7.11
CA LEU A 87 0.62 -17.63 6.65
C LEU A 87 0.06 -16.73 7.75
N LYS A 88 -0.03 -17.23 8.99
CA LYS A 88 -0.50 -16.44 10.14
C LYS A 88 0.43 -15.25 10.45
N ASN A 89 1.72 -15.36 10.16
CA ASN A 89 2.73 -14.35 10.48
C ASN A 89 3.16 -13.50 9.27
N THR A 90 2.64 -13.77 8.07
CA THR A 90 2.93 -12.91 6.91
C THR A 90 2.24 -11.56 7.05
N SER A 91 2.90 -10.52 6.51
CA SER A 91 2.28 -9.20 6.37
C SER A 91 1.39 -9.10 5.13
N ALA A 92 1.45 -10.09 4.22
CA ALA A 92 0.61 -10.12 3.04
C ALA A 92 -0.86 -10.37 3.41
N ARG A 93 -1.76 -9.72 2.70
CA ARG A 93 -3.20 -10.01 2.77
C ARG A 93 -3.49 -11.32 2.05
N ILE A 94 -4.42 -12.11 2.55
CA ILE A 94 -4.69 -13.44 2.00
C ILE A 94 -6.13 -13.51 1.50
N ILE A 95 -6.30 -13.81 0.22
CA ILE A 95 -7.59 -14.24 -0.36
C ILE A 95 -7.51 -15.74 -0.56
N CYS A 96 -8.42 -16.48 0.08
CA CYS A 96 -8.52 -17.92 -0.07
C CYS A 96 -9.57 -18.29 -1.11
N VAL A 97 -9.20 -19.11 -2.09
CA VAL A 97 -10.11 -19.69 -3.08
C VAL A 97 -10.22 -21.19 -2.83
N ALA A 98 -11.41 -21.68 -2.48
CA ALA A 98 -11.64 -23.04 -2.06
C ALA A 98 -12.75 -23.74 -2.86
N GLU A 99 -12.62 -25.04 -3.07
CA GLU A 99 -13.67 -25.86 -3.69
C GLU A 99 -14.89 -26.02 -2.77
N GLY A 100 -14.67 -26.06 -1.44
CA GLY A 100 -15.69 -26.22 -0.42
C GLY A 100 -15.45 -25.42 0.84
N MET A 101 -16.23 -25.66 1.88
CA MET A 101 -16.20 -24.89 3.14
C MET A 101 -15.36 -25.57 4.25
N GLY A 102 -14.77 -26.74 4.00
CA GLY A 102 -14.03 -27.50 5.03
C GLY A 102 -12.82 -26.78 5.60
N PHE A 103 -12.20 -25.90 4.82
CA PHE A 103 -11.05 -25.11 5.25
C PHE A 103 -11.42 -23.80 5.99
N LEU A 104 -12.70 -23.46 6.13
CA LEU A 104 -13.13 -22.15 6.64
C LEU A 104 -12.60 -21.84 8.05
N LYS A 105 -12.55 -22.84 8.93
CA LYS A 105 -12.03 -22.68 10.30
C LYS A 105 -10.54 -22.33 10.32
N ASP A 106 -9.74 -22.95 9.45
CA ASP A 106 -8.32 -22.67 9.34
C ASP A 106 -8.06 -21.37 8.60
N ALA A 107 -8.90 -20.99 7.64
CA ALA A 107 -8.89 -19.68 7.02
C ALA A 107 -9.01 -18.54 8.05
N PHE A 108 -9.92 -18.67 9.02
CA PHE A 108 -10.02 -17.71 10.13
C PHE A 108 -8.76 -17.69 11.02
N ARG A 109 -8.15 -18.85 11.29
CA ARG A 109 -6.94 -18.96 12.11
C ARG A 109 -5.73 -18.27 11.50
N ILE A 110 -5.61 -18.30 10.18
CA ILE A 110 -4.51 -17.63 9.45
C ILE A 110 -4.84 -16.18 9.07
N GLY A 111 -6.05 -15.70 9.37
CA GLY A 111 -6.43 -14.32 9.09
C GLY A 111 -6.74 -14.07 7.62
N VAL A 112 -7.38 -15.03 6.94
CA VAL A 112 -7.86 -14.82 5.56
C VAL A 112 -8.83 -13.66 5.55
N PHE A 113 -8.59 -12.69 4.68
CA PHE A 113 -9.45 -11.54 4.53
C PHE A 113 -10.75 -11.90 3.79
N ARG A 114 -10.63 -12.63 2.68
CA ARG A 114 -11.78 -13.04 1.88
C ARG A 114 -11.70 -14.53 1.56
N TYR A 115 -12.82 -15.23 1.76
CA TYR A 115 -13.00 -16.62 1.36
C TYR A 115 -13.91 -16.69 0.15
N VAL A 116 -13.39 -17.16 -0.97
CA VAL A 116 -14.08 -17.24 -2.25
C VAL A 116 -14.31 -18.70 -2.61
N LEU A 117 -15.54 -19.07 -2.94
CA LEU A 117 -15.81 -20.40 -3.47
C LEU A 117 -15.43 -20.45 -4.96
N ARG A 118 -14.73 -21.51 -5.37
CA ARG A 118 -14.22 -21.65 -6.74
C ARG A 118 -15.28 -21.51 -7.82
N LYS A 119 -16.48 -21.99 -7.57
CA LYS A 119 -17.63 -21.88 -8.49
C LYS A 119 -18.08 -20.41 -8.72
N GLU A 120 -17.74 -19.51 -7.81
CA GLU A 120 -18.09 -18.09 -7.83
C GLU A 120 -16.86 -17.21 -8.14
N MET A 121 -15.69 -17.83 -8.35
CA MET A 121 -14.40 -17.15 -8.42
C MET A 121 -14.34 -16.07 -9.50
N GLU A 122 -14.92 -16.27 -10.67
CA GLU A 122 -14.85 -15.34 -11.78
C GLU A 122 -15.43 -13.96 -11.43
N LYS A 123 -16.48 -13.95 -10.61
CA LYS A 123 -17.13 -12.72 -10.13
C LYS A 123 -16.49 -12.19 -8.84
N ASP A 124 -16.30 -13.07 -7.88
CA ASP A 124 -15.98 -12.68 -6.50
C ASP A 124 -14.48 -12.37 -6.32
N LEU A 125 -13.59 -12.93 -7.15
CA LEU A 125 -12.15 -12.67 -7.04
C LEU A 125 -11.80 -11.24 -7.42
N GLU A 126 -12.39 -10.71 -8.48
CA GLU A 126 -12.17 -9.32 -8.90
C GLU A 126 -12.62 -8.34 -7.81
N GLU A 127 -13.81 -8.59 -7.21
CA GLU A 127 -14.33 -7.79 -6.11
C GLU A 127 -13.42 -7.89 -4.87
N ALA A 128 -13.03 -9.12 -4.49
CA ALA A 128 -12.15 -9.36 -3.34
C ALA A 128 -10.78 -8.67 -3.49
N VAL A 129 -10.17 -8.74 -4.66
CA VAL A 129 -8.92 -8.02 -4.95
C VAL A 129 -9.13 -6.50 -4.90
N GLY A 130 -10.21 -6.00 -5.48
CA GLY A 130 -10.55 -4.58 -5.44
C GLY A 130 -10.72 -4.04 -4.02
N GLU A 131 -11.38 -4.79 -3.13
CA GLU A 131 -11.50 -4.42 -1.72
C GLU A 131 -10.14 -4.41 -1.01
N GLU A 132 -9.26 -5.38 -1.29
CA GLU A 132 -7.92 -5.41 -0.73
C GLU A 132 -7.05 -4.25 -1.19
N LEU A 133 -7.19 -3.82 -2.45
CA LEU A 133 -6.49 -2.65 -2.93
C LEU A 133 -6.89 -1.38 -2.18
N LEU A 134 -8.11 -1.29 -1.67
CA LEU A 134 -8.54 -0.17 -0.82
C LEU A 134 -7.78 -0.15 0.52
N GLU A 135 -7.46 -1.30 1.07
CA GLU A 135 -6.70 -1.44 2.32
C GLU A 135 -5.19 -1.27 2.14
N ILE A 136 -4.67 -1.58 0.94
CA ILE A 136 -3.26 -1.35 0.59
C ILE A 136 -2.96 0.15 0.41
N GLU A 137 -3.97 0.98 0.18
CA GLU A 137 -3.88 2.41 -0.10
C GLU A 137 -3.18 3.31 0.93
N PRO A 138 -3.29 3.12 2.26
CA PRO A 138 -2.76 4.09 3.21
C PRO A 138 -1.25 4.37 3.05
N ALA A 139 -0.53 3.50 2.34
CA ALA A 139 0.91 3.64 2.16
C ALA A 139 1.34 4.56 1.00
N CYS A 140 0.43 4.95 0.09
CA CYS A 140 0.81 5.64 -1.16
C CYS A 140 0.03 6.91 -1.46
N GLY A 141 -0.97 7.25 -0.69
CA GLY A 141 -1.76 8.47 -0.89
C GLY A 141 -2.83 8.67 0.18
N LEU A 142 -3.53 9.78 0.09
CA LEU A 142 -4.65 10.15 0.95
C LEU A 142 -5.95 10.10 0.15
N ARG A 143 -6.98 9.44 0.70
CA ARG A 143 -8.35 9.62 0.24
C ARG A 143 -8.97 10.77 1.03
N LEU A 144 -9.37 11.82 0.34
CA LEU A 144 -9.86 13.06 0.94
C LEU A 144 -11.09 13.55 0.20
N THR A 145 -12.08 14.02 0.96
CA THR A 145 -13.22 14.73 0.39
C THR A 145 -12.82 16.19 0.17
N ILE A 146 -12.63 16.57 -1.10
CA ILE A 146 -12.23 17.92 -1.52
C ILE A 146 -13.39 18.52 -2.30
N LYS A 147 -13.97 19.64 -1.81
CA LYS A 147 -15.14 20.29 -2.41
C LYS A 147 -16.34 19.34 -2.62
N GLY A 148 -16.55 18.42 -1.66
CA GLY A 148 -17.66 17.46 -1.71
C GLY A 148 -17.43 16.23 -2.58
N GLU A 149 -16.27 16.10 -3.23
CA GLU A 149 -15.89 14.94 -4.03
C GLU A 149 -14.77 14.16 -3.36
N ASP A 150 -14.87 12.83 -3.37
CA ASP A 150 -13.78 11.97 -2.91
C ASP A 150 -12.67 11.95 -3.95
N LYS A 151 -11.48 12.36 -3.51
CA LYS A 151 -10.28 12.45 -4.35
C LYS A 151 -9.13 11.69 -3.72
N TRP A 152 -8.40 11.01 -4.56
CA TRP A 152 -7.13 10.39 -4.22
C TRP A 152 -6.00 11.38 -4.44
N VAL A 153 -5.17 11.57 -3.43
CA VAL A 153 -3.98 12.43 -3.47
C VAL A 153 -2.75 11.56 -3.21
N PRO A 154 -1.98 11.20 -4.25
CA PRO A 154 -0.76 10.41 -4.10
C PRO A 154 0.24 11.08 -3.16
N PHE A 155 0.97 10.31 -2.35
CA PHE A 155 2.01 10.84 -1.47
C PHE A 155 3.11 11.56 -2.24
N GLU A 156 3.44 11.07 -3.43
CA GLU A 156 4.40 11.69 -4.35
C GLU A 156 3.98 13.06 -4.87
N ASP A 157 2.68 13.41 -4.78
CA ASP A 157 2.22 14.75 -5.14
C ASP A 157 2.31 15.72 -3.95
N ILE A 158 2.44 15.22 -2.70
CA ILE A 158 2.39 16.03 -1.48
C ILE A 158 3.78 16.48 -1.08
N TYR A 159 4.04 17.77 -1.12
CA TYR A 159 5.30 18.37 -0.67
C TYR A 159 5.31 18.64 0.82
N TYR A 160 4.26 19.29 1.30
CA TYR A 160 4.03 19.51 2.73
C TYR A 160 2.56 19.83 2.98
N ILE A 161 2.16 19.78 4.24
CA ILE A 161 0.82 20.12 4.70
C ILE A 161 0.92 21.20 5.76
N GLU A 162 0.05 22.22 5.67
CA GLU A 162 -0.04 23.33 6.59
C GLU A 162 -1.41 23.36 7.26
N ALA A 163 -1.46 23.54 8.58
CA ALA A 163 -2.70 23.82 9.30
C ALA A 163 -3.06 25.30 9.16
N PHE A 164 -4.26 25.60 8.70
CA PHE A 164 -4.79 26.95 8.56
C PHE A 164 -6.22 27.02 9.12
N GLY A 165 -6.37 27.62 10.29
CA GLY A 165 -7.65 27.64 10.99
C GLY A 165 -8.14 26.23 11.35
N ASP A 166 -9.34 25.88 10.92
CA ASP A 166 -9.97 24.57 11.07
C ASP A 166 -9.72 23.62 9.87
N GLU A 167 -8.89 24.05 8.93
CA GLU A 167 -8.55 23.34 7.71
C GLU A 167 -7.06 22.98 7.65
N ALA A 168 -6.74 22.04 6.77
CA ALA A 168 -5.38 21.74 6.37
C ALA A 168 -5.22 21.99 4.86
N ILE A 169 -4.14 22.65 4.49
CA ILE A 169 -3.77 22.93 3.11
C ILE A 169 -2.69 21.92 2.70
N ILE A 170 -2.98 21.13 1.69
CA ILE A 170 -2.06 20.12 1.13
C ILE A 170 -1.39 20.74 -0.09
N TYR A 171 -0.14 21.10 0.06
CA TYR A 171 0.66 21.71 -1.01
C TYR A 171 1.28 20.65 -1.90
N LYS A 172 1.06 20.82 -3.19
CA LYS A 172 1.65 20.05 -4.29
C LYS A 172 2.67 20.88 -5.04
N LYS A 173 3.20 20.37 -6.13
CA LYS A 173 4.18 21.09 -6.94
C LYS A 173 3.68 22.49 -7.35
N ASP A 174 2.58 22.54 -8.10
CA ASP A 174 2.06 23.77 -8.70
C ASP A 174 0.64 24.15 -8.21
N THR A 175 0.07 23.34 -7.30
CA THR A 175 -1.31 23.51 -6.82
C THR A 175 -1.41 23.18 -5.34
N TYR A 176 -2.57 23.44 -4.76
CA TYR A 176 -2.92 22.99 -3.41
C TYR A 176 -4.35 22.47 -3.33
N SER A 177 -4.64 21.76 -2.27
CA SER A 177 -5.98 21.30 -1.93
C SER A 177 -6.26 21.59 -0.46
N THR A 178 -7.48 22.03 -0.13
CA THR A 178 -7.88 22.32 1.25
C THR A 178 -8.85 21.26 1.74
N VAL A 179 -8.67 20.78 2.97
CA VAL A 179 -9.50 19.74 3.59
C VAL A 179 -9.77 20.06 5.05
N ARG A 180 -10.98 19.75 5.54
CA ARG A 180 -11.35 19.86 6.95
C ARG A 180 -10.94 18.61 7.71
N LYS A 181 -9.65 18.45 7.96
CA LYS A 181 -9.06 17.36 8.73
C LYS A 181 -7.99 17.91 9.66
N THR A 182 -7.85 17.31 10.84
CA THR A 182 -6.80 17.68 11.78
C THR A 182 -5.43 17.16 11.32
N MET A 183 -4.34 17.82 11.72
CA MET A 183 -2.98 17.37 11.44
C MET A 183 -2.69 15.97 12.01
N ASP A 184 -3.26 15.64 13.17
CA ASP A 184 -3.11 14.31 13.77
C ASP A 184 -3.86 13.23 12.99
N TYR A 185 -5.03 13.54 12.43
CA TYR A 185 -5.73 12.64 11.53
C TYR A 185 -4.91 12.38 10.26
N LEU A 186 -4.43 13.45 9.61
CA LEU A 186 -3.65 13.34 8.39
C LEU A 186 -2.35 12.56 8.64
N LEU A 187 -1.63 12.86 9.73
CA LEU A 187 -0.37 12.17 10.05
C LEU A 187 -0.54 10.67 10.24
N LYS A 188 -1.68 10.22 10.78
CA LYS A 188 -1.98 8.78 10.93
C LYS A 188 -2.21 8.07 9.59
N GLN A 189 -2.62 8.80 8.56
CA GLN A 189 -2.86 8.26 7.22
C GLN A 189 -1.63 8.35 6.31
N LEU A 190 -0.64 9.15 6.71
CA LEU A 190 0.58 9.37 5.95
C LEU A 190 1.63 8.28 6.28
N GLY A 191 2.42 7.90 5.27
CA GLY A 191 3.50 6.92 5.43
C GLY A 191 4.78 7.50 6.07
N ASN A 192 5.80 6.66 6.17
CA ASN A 192 7.08 6.95 6.84
C ASN A 192 7.89 8.10 6.19
N ALA A 193 7.54 8.50 4.97
CA ALA A 193 8.12 9.67 4.30
C ALA A 193 7.70 10.99 4.93
N PHE A 194 6.69 11.00 5.79
CA PHE A 194 6.13 12.22 6.34
C PHE A 194 6.50 12.45 7.81
N TYR A 195 6.85 13.67 8.13
CA TYR A 195 7.19 14.06 9.49
C TYR A 195 6.51 15.36 9.91
N ARG A 196 5.89 15.38 11.09
CA ARG A 196 5.32 16.60 11.67
C ARG A 196 6.43 17.45 12.30
N CYS A 197 7.01 18.34 11.52
CA CYS A 197 8.14 19.19 11.92
C CYS A 197 7.73 20.39 12.79
N HIS A 198 6.47 20.79 12.76
CA HIS A 198 5.92 21.90 13.55
C HIS A 198 4.48 21.58 14.01
N LYS A 199 3.94 22.33 14.99
CA LYS A 199 2.52 22.17 15.38
C LYS A 199 1.56 22.32 14.20
N SER A 200 1.93 23.14 13.21
CA SER A 200 1.14 23.46 12.03
C SER A 200 1.70 22.89 10.72
N TYR A 201 2.80 22.14 10.72
CA TYR A 201 3.40 21.63 9.47
C TYR A 201 3.77 20.17 9.53
N ILE A 202 3.46 19.46 8.43
CA ILE A 202 3.96 18.12 8.11
C ILE A 202 4.72 18.23 6.79
N VAL A 203 5.93 17.72 6.72
CA VAL A 203 6.80 17.74 5.52
C VAL A 203 6.98 16.34 4.98
N ASN A 204 7.09 16.21 3.66
CA ASN A 204 7.45 14.98 2.98
C ASN A 204 8.98 14.95 2.77
N PHE A 205 9.64 13.93 3.30
CA PHE A 205 11.09 13.72 3.22
C PHE A 205 11.61 13.55 1.79
N ASP A 206 10.79 13.04 0.86
CA ASP A 206 11.16 12.91 -0.54
C ASP A 206 11.50 14.27 -1.20
N TYR A 207 10.96 15.36 -0.67
CA TYR A 207 11.16 16.70 -1.17
C TYR A 207 12.12 17.53 -0.34
N VAL A 208 12.68 17.00 0.75
CA VAL A 208 13.64 17.71 1.57
C VAL A 208 14.98 17.81 0.84
N GLN A 209 15.52 19.03 0.74
CA GLN A 209 16.86 19.31 0.27
C GLN A 209 17.84 19.40 1.43
N ARG A 210 17.47 20.16 2.50
CA ARG A 210 18.26 20.30 3.72
C ARG A 210 17.39 20.71 4.90
N ILE A 211 17.89 20.47 6.10
CA ILE A 211 17.25 20.85 7.37
C ILE A 211 18.14 21.89 8.05
N ASP A 212 17.65 23.12 8.13
CA ASP A 212 18.30 24.24 8.83
C ASP A 212 17.85 24.28 10.31
N ASP A 213 18.24 25.31 11.06
CA ASP A 213 17.96 25.38 12.49
C ASP A 213 16.49 25.61 12.82
N ASP A 214 15.77 26.37 12.01
CA ASP A 214 14.39 26.76 12.21
C ASP A 214 13.47 26.38 11.04
N SER A 215 14.02 25.79 9.98
CA SER A 215 13.28 25.50 8.76
C SER A 215 13.81 24.28 8.01
N VAL A 216 12.94 23.71 7.17
CA VAL A 216 13.28 22.71 6.16
C VAL A 216 13.22 23.38 4.80
N ILE A 217 14.28 23.27 4.03
CA ILE A 217 14.30 23.74 2.65
C ILE A 217 13.98 22.57 1.73
N LEU A 218 12.96 22.75 0.91
CA LEU A 218 12.53 21.75 -0.07
C LEU A 218 13.34 21.90 -1.38
N LYS A 219 13.34 20.84 -2.20
CA LYS A 219 14.04 20.78 -3.50
C LYS A 219 13.59 21.86 -4.50
N ASP A 220 12.41 22.42 -4.32
CA ASP A 220 11.88 23.55 -5.10
C ASP A 220 12.06 24.92 -4.44
N ALA A 221 12.96 24.99 -3.46
CA ALA A 221 13.31 26.16 -2.68
C ALA A 221 12.24 26.71 -1.71
N ARG A 222 11.09 26.04 -1.57
CA ARG A 222 10.13 26.40 -0.51
C ARG A 222 10.71 26.11 0.87
N SER A 223 10.38 26.98 1.84
CA SER A 223 10.82 26.86 3.24
C SER A 223 9.64 26.48 4.13
N VAL A 224 9.79 25.44 4.93
CA VAL A 224 8.78 24.96 5.88
C VAL A 224 9.31 25.11 7.31
N PRO A 225 8.60 25.82 8.23
CA PRO A 225 9.05 26.00 9.60
C PRO A 225 9.23 24.70 10.39
N VAL A 226 10.30 24.65 11.20
CA VAL A 226 10.57 23.55 12.12
C VAL A 226 10.59 24.06 13.55
N SER A 227 9.90 23.40 14.47
CA SER A 227 10.04 23.76 15.87
C SER A 227 11.34 23.22 16.47
N VAL A 228 12.03 24.03 17.28
CA VAL A 228 13.30 23.66 17.95
C VAL A 228 13.19 22.29 18.65
N ARG A 229 12.09 22.04 19.35
CA ARG A 229 11.85 20.76 20.05
C ARG A 229 11.77 19.55 19.12
N ARG A 230 11.29 19.71 17.89
CA ARG A 230 11.09 18.59 16.93
C ARG A 230 12.27 18.37 15.99
N ARG A 231 13.15 19.35 15.85
CA ARG A 231 14.30 19.33 14.94
C ARG A 231 15.22 18.13 15.16
N GLY A 232 15.65 17.90 16.41
CA GLY A 232 16.57 16.80 16.73
C GLY A 232 15.99 15.41 16.39
N GLY A 233 14.70 15.21 16.66
CA GLY A 233 13.99 13.98 16.26
C GLY A 233 13.86 13.85 14.74
N MET A 234 13.54 14.96 14.07
CA MET A 234 13.42 15.01 12.61
C MET A 234 14.71 14.62 11.90
N VAL A 235 15.85 15.22 12.29
CA VAL A 235 17.16 14.92 11.68
C VAL A 235 17.52 13.44 11.82
N LYS A 236 17.30 12.84 13.00
CA LYS A 236 17.55 11.40 13.20
C LYS A 236 16.70 10.51 12.28
N ILE A 237 15.40 10.81 12.18
CA ILE A 237 14.46 10.03 11.36
C ILE A 237 14.78 10.24 9.87
N TYR A 238 15.09 11.47 9.45
CA TYR A 238 15.46 11.79 8.08
C TYR A 238 16.71 11.03 7.62
N HIS A 239 17.78 11.00 8.42
CA HIS A 239 18.97 10.21 8.11
C HIS A 239 18.68 8.70 8.02
N HIS A 240 17.76 8.20 8.83
CA HIS A 240 17.35 6.79 8.74
C HIS A 240 16.57 6.51 7.47
N TYR A 241 15.70 7.44 7.08
CA TYR A 241 14.93 7.40 5.85
C TYR A 241 15.83 7.41 4.60
N GLU A 242 16.79 8.33 4.51
CA GLU A 242 17.76 8.39 3.41
C GLU A 242 18.57 7.10 3.26
N LYS A 243 19.05 6.51 4.36
CA LYS A 243 19.76 5.23 4.34
C LYS A 243 18.88 4.07 3.88
N GLY A 244 17.61 4.11 4.16
CA GLY A 244 16.62 3.12 3.67
C GLY A 244 16.45 3.21 2.16
N MET A 245 16.34 4.41 1.60
CA MET A 245 16.20 4.65 0.16
C MET A 245 17.45 4.25 -0.63
N GLN A 246 18.66 4.49 -0.10
CA GLN A 246 19.93 4.09 -0.75
C GLN A 246 20.13 2.57 -0.84
N ARG A 247 19.40 1.77 -0.06
CA ARG A 247 19.45 0.29 -0.13
C ARG A 247 18.47 -0.31 -1.15
N LEU A 248 17.57 0.51 -1.68
CA LEU A 248 16.54 0.11 -2.65
C LEU A 248 16.84 0.58 -4.07
N SER A 249 17.84 1.43 -4.24
CA SER A 249 18.39 1.90 -5.52
C SER A 249 19.63 1.08 -5.90
#